data_b0f8e3d3abff4e78b2926775ed848620
#
_entry.id   b0f8e3d3abff4e78b2926775ed848620
#
_cell.length_a   1.000
_cell.length_b   1.000
_cell.length_c   1.000
_cell.angle_alpha   90.00
_cell.angle_beta   90.00
_cell.angle_gamma   90.00
#
_symmetry.space_group_name_H-M   'P 1'
#
loop_
_entity.id
_entity.type
_entity.pdbx_description
1 polymer ?
#
loop_
_entity_poly.entity_id
_entity_poly.type
_entity_poly.pdbx_seq_one_letter_code
_entity_poly.pdbx_strand_id
1 'polypeptide(L)' 'MATTIQIKRSTGTSAPSSLSAGELAVTFGTGTQSNLGDRLFIGDGSNVDVIGGKFFS' A
#
# COMPACT_ATOMS: atom_id res chain seq x y z
N MET A 1 4.71 -19.12 -18.47
CA MET A 1 5.77 -18.23 -17.94
C MET A 1 5.16 -17.19 -17.04
N ALA A 2 5.79 -16.95 -15.90
CA ALA A 2 5.29 -15.94 -14.97
C ALA A 2 5.78 -14.56 -15.38
N THR A 3 4.90 -13.56 -15.25
CA THR A 3 5.24 -12.17 -15.50
C THR A 3 5.33 -11.46 -14.14
N THR A 4 6.41 -10.73 -13.94
CA THR A 4 6.57 -9.94 -12.73
C THR A 4 5.95 -8.57 -12.95
N ILE A 5 5.01 -8.22 -12.09
CA ILE A 5 4.40 -6.88 -12.08
C ILE A 5 4.76 -6.23 -10.76
N GLN A 6 5.30 -5.03 -10.84
CA GLN A 6 5.66 -4.28 -9.64
C GLN A 6 4.81 -3.02 -9.55
N ILE A 7 4.37 -2.72 -8.34
CA ILE A 7 3.58 -1.52 -8.06
C ILE A 7 4.44 -0.58 -7.23
N LYS A 8 3.93 0.63 -6.98
CA LYS A 8 4.62 1.59 -6.13
C LYS A 8 4.84 0.96 -4.75
N ARG A 9 6.02 1.17 -4.17
CA ARG A 9 6.36 0.52 -2.91
C ARG A 9 7.26 1.40 -2.06
N SER A 10 7.22 1.14 -0.75
CA SER A 10 8.06 1.82 0.23
C SER A 10 8.45 0.83 1.32
N THR A 11 9.64 1.00 1.87
CA THR A 11 10.08 0.20 3.01
C THR A 11 9.67 0.82 4.35
N GLY A 12 8.92 1.90 4.31
CA GLY A 12 8.47 2.57 5.53
C GLY A 12 7.17 2.00 6.08
N THR A 13 6.62 2.69 7.06
CA THR A 13 5.38 2.30 7.73
C THR A 13 4.26 3.32 7.54
N SER A 14 4.44 4.27 6.63
CA SER A 14 3.45 5.31 6.37
C SER A 14 2.78 5.08 5.03
N ALA A 15 1.51 5.44 4.93
CA ALA A 15 0.79 5.39 3.67
C ALA A 15 1.44 6.31 2.64
N PRO A 16 1.36 6.00 1.34
CA PRO A 16 1.80 6.93 0.31
C PRO A 16 1.01 8.23 0.41
N SER A 17 1.66 9.35 0.06
CA SER A 17 1.02 10.66 0.15
C SER A 17 -0.08 10.83 -0.91
N SER A 18 0.06 10.19 -2.05
CA SER A 18 -0.96 10.26 -3.11
C SER A 18 -0.79 9.10 -4.07
N LEU A 19 -1.90 8.69 -4.66
CA LEU A 19 -1.93 7.68 -5.72
C LEU A 19 -2.93 8.13 -6.78
N SER A 20 -2.61 7.81 -8.04
CA SER A 20 -3.56 8.03 -9.11
C SER A 20 -4.73 7.06 -9.00
N ALA A 21 -5.84 7.39 -9.63
CA ALA A 21 -6.99 6.49 -9.63
C ALA A 21 -6.60 5.13 -10.22
N GLY A 22 -6.83 4.08 -9.48
CA GLY A 22 -6.49 2.72 -9.89
C GLY A 22 -5.04 2.33 -9.65
N GLU A 23 -4.22 3.21 -9.12
CA GLU A 23 -2.83 2.88 -8.81
C GLU A 23 -2.73 2.14 -7.48
N LEU A 24 -1.89 1.12 -7.44
CA LEU A 24 -1.66 0.33 -6.23
C LEU A 24 -0.33 0.70 -5.60
N ALA A 25 -0.22 0.49 -4.29
CA ALA A 25 1.02 0.69 -3.55
C ALA A 25 1.09 -0.29 -2.39
N VAL A 26 2.31 -0.57 -1.94
CA VAL A 26 2.52 -1.46 -0.81
C VAL A 26 3.62 -0.88 0.08
N THR A 27 3.47 -1.06 1.39
CA THR A 27 4.51 -0.71 2.36
C THR A 27 5.06 -1.98 2.98
N PHE A 28 6.39 -2.04 3.10
CA PHE A 28 7.08 -3.22 3.63
C PHE A 28 7.60 -3.02 5.04
N GLY A 29 7.44 -1.83 5.61
CA GLY A 29 7.93 -1.58 6.97
C GLY A 29 7.20 -2.48 7.95
N THR A 30 7.92 -2.95 8.98
CA THR A 30 7.30 -3.76 10.02
C THR A 30 6.28 -2.91 10.76
N GLY A 31 5.02 -3.30 10.65
CA GLY A 31 3.94 -2.53 11.21
C GLY A 31 3.13 -3.30 12.23
N THR A 32 2.28 -2.56 12.91
CA THR A 32 1.25 -3.10 13.78
C THR A 32 -0.07 -2.52 13.34
N GLN A 33 -1.15 -2.83 14.04
CA GLN A 33 -2.45 -2.26 13.72
C GLN A 33 -2.48 -0.74 13.83
N SER A 34 -1.55 -0.16 14.57
CA SER A 34 -1.53 1.28 14.80
C SER A 34 -0.73 2.06 13.75
N ASN A 35 -0.08 1.38 12.80
CA ASN A 35 0.62 2.07 11.73
C ASN A 35 0.31 1.40 10.39
N LEU A 36 0.85 1.96 9.31
CA LEU A 36 0.46 1.56 7.95
C LEU A 36 1.53 0.74 7.24
N GLY A 37 2.38 0.05 8.01
CA GLY A 37 3.35 -0.87 7.44
C GLY A 37 2.70 -2.21 7.08
N ASP A 38 3.33 -2.96 6.19
CA ASP A 38 2.88 -4.28 5.75
C ASP A 38 1.45 -4.25 5.21
N ARG A 39 1.11 -3.21 4.44
CA ARG A 39 -0.24 -3.03 3.92
C ARG A 39 -0.24 -2.72 2.43
N LEU A 40 -1.35 -3.05 1.79
CA LEU A 40 -1.59 -2.76 0.38
C LEU A 40 -2.62 -1.65 0.27
N PHE A 41 -2.33 -0.68 -0.60
CA PHE A 41 -3.16 0.50 -0.78
C PHE A 41 -3.64 0.61 -2.22
N ILE A 42 -4.77 1.27 -2.41
CA ILE A 42 -5.25 1.65 -3.74
C ILE A 42 -5.61 3.13 -3.74
N GLY A 43 -5.31 3.81 -4.84
CA GLY A 43 -5.72 5.19 -5.04
C GLY A 43 -7.04 5.26 -5.79
N ASP A 44 -7.89 6.20 -5.41
CA ASP A 44 -9.16 6.45 -6.11
C ASP A 44 -9.19 7.82 -6.81
N GLY A 45 -8.04 8.46 -6.90
CA GLY A 45 -7.90 9.78 -7.50
C GLY A 45 -7.99 10.91 -6.49
N SER A 46 -8.54 10.68 -5.32
CA SER A 46 -8.66 11.66 -4.25
C SER A 46 -8.09 11.15 -2.94
N ASN A 47 -8.21 9.85 -2.69
CA ASN A 47 -7.82 9.24 -1.43
C ASN A 47 -6.89 8.05 -1.67
N VAL A 48 -6.16 7.68 -0.63
CA VAL A 48 -5.36 6.47 -0.59
C VAL A 48 -6.00 5.56 0.45
N ASP A 49 -6.55 4.43 -0.01
CA ASP A 49 -7.32 3.52 0.85
C ASP A 49 -6.55 2.24 1.10
N VAL A 50 -6.59 1.75 2.33
CA VAL A 50 -6.01 0.45 2.68
C VAL A 50 -7.00 -0.63 2.25
N ILE A 51 -6.54 -1.58 1.43
CA ILE A 51 -7.40 -2.64 0.92
C ILE A 51 -6.92 -4.03 1.32
N GLY A 52 -5.75 -4.15 1.94
CA GLY A 52 -5.26 -5.44 2.37
C GLY A 52 -3.95 -5.34 3.10
N GLY A 53 -3.44 -6.48 3.56
CA GLY A 53 -2.16 -6.56 4.23
C GLY A 53 -2.23 -7.29 5.55
N LYS A 54 -1.07 -7.38 6.20
CA LYS A 54 -0.91 -8.20 7.40
C LYS A 54 -1.77 -7.70 8.56
N PHE A 55 -1.89 -6.39 8.68
CA PHE A 55 -2.64 -5.78 9.79
C PHE A 55 -3.86 -5.03 9.29
N PHE A 56 -4.41 -5.48 8.18
CA PHE A 56 -5.62 -4.86 7.66
C PHE A 56 -6.80 -5.12 8.61
N SER A 57 -7.57 -4.07 8.89
CA SER A 57 -8.76 -4.19 9.73
C SER A 57 -9.86 -3.25 9.24
#